data_e1148f9ee6aaa76ef55f514a2d4f502f
#
_entry.id   e1148f9ee6aaa76ef55f514a2d4f502f
#
_cell.length_a   1.000
_cell.length_b   1.000
_cell.length_c   1.000
_cell.angle_alpha   90.00
_cell.angle_beta   90.00
_cell.angle_gamma   90.00
#
_symmetry.space_group_name_H-M   'P 1'
#
loop_
_entity.id
_entity.type
_entity.pdbx_description
1 polymer ?
#
loop_
_entity_poly.entity_id
_entity_poly.type
_entity_poly.pdbx_seq_one_letter_code
_entity_poly.pdbx_strand_id
1 'polypeptide(L)'
;MNLAAVGDYFTGLQARIVAALEAIDGRQFLKDEWTRPASGGIDDLPPAPLPGEGGDGRSPSSQSYADAALERSGGGITCIIEEGGLFERGGVNFSRVRGDRLPPSASAARPELAGRGFEALGVSLVLHPRNPYCPTAHMNVRLFTTGGDDPVWWFGGGMDLTPYYGFEEDARHFHRTCKAALDPYGAELHARYKAWCDRYFFLKHRNEPRGVGGIFFDDLNEAGEAGFERCFALVRSVGDSFLDAYLPIVARRRDIPYAERERDFQAQRRGRYVEFNLVYDRGTLFGLQSGGRSEAILMSLPPLVKWRYDWRPEAGSAEEKLYTEFLIARDWI
;
A
#
# COMPACT_ATOMS: atom_id res chain seq x y z
N MET A 1 -20.47 4.56 -15.19
CA MET A 1 -19.12 4.17 -14.68
C MET A 1 -18.23 3.78 -15.86
N ASN A 2 -17.11 4.48 -16.05
CA ASN A 2 -16.17 4.24 -17.16
C ASN A 2 -14.89 3.55 -16.65
N LEU A 3 -14.91 2.21 -16.56
CA LEU A 3 -13.75 1.41 -16.08
C LEU A 3 -12.53 1.50 -17.01
N ALA A 4 -12.72 1.74 -18.31
CA ALA A 4 -11.61 1.90 -19.24
C ALA A 4 -10.83 3.17 -18.92
N ALA A 5 -11.51 4.32 -18.75
CA ALA A 5 -10.86 5.57 -18.38
C ALA A 5 -10.13 5.49 -17.04
N VAL A 6 -10.67 4.76 -16.06
CA VAL A 6 -9.97 4.52 -14.78
C VAL A 6 -8.71 3.67 -14.97
N GLY A 7 -8.79 2.61 -15.78
CA GLY A 7 -7.65 1.77 -16.12
C GLY A 7 -6.54 2.54 -16.83
N ASP A 8 -6.91 3.34 -17.84
CA ASP A 8 -5.97 4.18 -18.61
C ASP A 8 -5.28 5.22 -17.71
N TYR A 9 -6.05 5.84 -16.79
CA TYR A 9 -5.45 6.76 -15.82
C TYR A 9 -4.46 6.04 -14.89
N PHE A 10 -4.80 4.88 -14.34
CA PHE A 10 -3.93 4.16 -13.42
C PHE A 10 -2.65 3.67 -14.09
N THR A 11 -2.73 3.15 -15.31
CA THR A 11 -1.52 2.76 -16.07
C THR A 11 -0.66 3.98 -16.42
N GLY A 12 -1.27 5.09 -16.79
CA GLY A 12 -0.58 6.36 -17.02
C GLY A 12 0.07 6.92 -15.75
N LEU A 13 -0.62 6.83 -14.60
CA LEU A 13 -0.07 7.23 -13.29
C LEU A 13 1.17 6.39 -12.93
N GLN A 14 1.08 5.06 -13.07
CA GLN A 14 2.22 4.18 -12.86
C GLN A 14 3.41 4.58 -13.72
N ALA A 15 3.20 4.79 -15.02
CA ALA A 15 4.26 5.14 -15.94
C ALA A 15 4.94 6.48 -15.57
N ARG A 16 4.16 7.51 -15.20
CA ARG A 16 4.70 8.82 -14.76
C ARG A 16 5.52 8.69 -13.48
N ILE A 17 5.02 7.92 -12.50
CA ILE A 17 5.74 7.69 -11.24
C ILE A 17 7.05 6.95 -11.50
N VAL A 18 7.01 5.85 -12.26
CA VAL A 18 8.22 5.07 -12.58
C VAL A 18 9.27 5.94 -13.28
N ALA A 19 8.89 6.69 -14.31
CA ALA A 19 9.82 7.57 -15.02
C ALA A 19 10.47 8.62 -14.10
N ALA A 20 9.71 9.22 -13.18
CA ALA A 20 10.24 10.18 -12.22
C ALA A 20 11.20 9.55 -11.20
N LEU A 21 10.90 8.33 -10.76
CA LEU A 21 11.75 7.58 -9.82
C LEU A 21 13.04 7.10 -10.50
N GLU A 22 12.99 6.63 -11.74
CA GLU A 22 14.17 6.29 -12.54
C GLU A 22 15.09 7.50 -12.75
N ALA A 23 14.52 8.64 -13.04
CA ALA A 23 15.28 9.88 -13.23
C ALA A 23 16.05 10.32 -11.97
N ILE A 24 15.50 10.11 -10.77
CA ILE A 24 16.16 10.49 -9.51
C ILE A 24 17.09 9.40 -8.96
N ASP A 25 16.80 8.12 -9.20
CA ASP A 25 17.63 6.97 -8.78
C ASP A 25 18.85 6.79 -9.69
N GLY A 26 18.66 7.01 -10.99
CA GLY A 26 19.65 6.72 -12.04
C GLY A 26 19.63 5.29 -12.54
N ARG A 27 18.72 4.43 -12.05
CA ARG A 27 18.56 3.04 -12.46
C ARG A 27 17.13 2.80 -12.96
N GLN A 28 17.00 1.97 -13.99
CA GLN A 28 15.71 1.58 -14.54
C GLN A 28 15.02 0.53 -13.66
N PHE A 29 13.70 0.61 -13.60
CA PHE A 29 12.86 -0.42 -13.01
C PHE A 29 12.76 -1.64 -13.93
N LEU A 30 12.84 -2.83 -13.36
CA LEU A 30 12.42 -4.05 -14.04
C LEU A 30 10.91 -4.01 -14.21
N LYS A 31 10.43 -4.12 -15.44
CA LYS A 31 9.00 -4.20 -15.77
C LYS A 31 8.61 -5.65 -16.00
N ASP A 32 7.66 -6.13 -15.23
CA ASP A 32 7.06 -7.46 -15.32
C ASP A 32 5.57 -7.31 -15.63
N GLU A 33 5.19 -7.69 -16.85
CA GLU A 33 3.80 -7.74 -17.29
C GLU A 33 3.27 -9.16 -17.11
N TRP A 34 2.19 -9.30 -16.40
CA TRP A 34 1.62 -10.60 -16.10
C TRP A 34 0.13 -10.65 -16.41
N THR A 35 -0.32 -11.81 -16.83
CA THR A 35 -1.72 -12.11 -17.06
C THR A 35 -2.11 -13.35 -16.29
N ARG A 36 -3.35 -13.37 -15.82
CA ARG A 36 -3.95 -14.51 -15.17
C ARG A 36 -5.13 -14.98 -16.02
N PRO A 37 -5.08 -16.20 -16.60
CA PRO A 37 -6.19 -16.75 -17.36
C PRO A 37 -7.40 -17.04 -16.46
N ALA A 38 -8.60 -17.08 -17.04
CA ALA A 38 -9.85 -17.35 -16.33
C ALA A 38 -9.97 -18.79 -15.80
N SER A 39 -9.15 -19.73 -16.28
CA SER A 39 -9.15 -21.14 -15.84
C SER A 39 -7.75 -21.62 -15.50
N GLY A 40 -7.66 -22.32 -14.36
CA GLY A 40 -6.44 -22.74 -13.66
C GLY A 40 -5.31 -23.28 -14.55
N GLY A 41 -4.17 -22.57 -14.50
CA GLY A 41 -2.87 -23.09 -14.90
C GLY A 41 -2.18 -23.74 -13.69
N ILE A 42 -1.16 -24.55 -13.97
CA ILE A 42 -0.40 -25.32 -12.99
C ILE A 42 0.33 -24.45 -11.94
N ASP A 43 0.40 -23.12 -12.14
CA ASP A 43 0.98 -22.16 -11.20
C ASP A 43 0.06 -21.77 -10.03
N ASP A 44 -1.18 -22.31 -10.00
CA ASP A 44 -2.19 -22.09 -8.95
C ASP A 44 -2.14 -23.18 -7.85
N LEU A 45 -0.97 -23.72 -7.51
CA LEU A 45 -0.86 -24.54 -6.31
C LEU A 45 -1.20 -23.70 -5.09
N PRO A 46 -2.19 -24.11 -4.27
CA PRO A 46 -2.47 -23.44 -3.02
C PRO A 46 -1.20 -23.43 -2.15
N PRO A 47 -0.95 -22.35 -1.39
CA PRO A 47 0.16 -22.34 -0.45
C PRO A 47 0.03 -23.56 0.48
N ALA A 48 1.15 -24.22 0.74
CA ALA A 48 1.19 -25.33 1.70
C ALA A 48 0.55 -24.87 3.02
N PRO A 49 -0.27 -25.72 3.68
CA PRO A 49 -0.86 -25.38 4.95
C PRO A 49 0.25 -25.03 5.96
N LEU A 50 0.07 -23.91 6.67
CA LEU A 50 1.01 -23.51 7.71
C LEU A 50 1.13 -24.62 8.77
N PRO A 51 2.34 -24.97 9.21
CA PRO A 51 2.51 -25.97 10.27
C PRO A 51 1.93 -25.40 11.57
N GLY A 52 0.85 -25.99 12.08
CA GLY A 52 0.22 -25.61 13.33
C GLY A 52 -1.30 -25.74 13.42
N GLU A 53 -2.02 -25.97 12.34
CA GLU A 53 -3.44 -26.30 12.41
C GLU A 53 -3.64 -27.82 12.58
N GLY A 54 -3.21 -28.31 13.71
CA GLY A 54 -3.45 -29.68 14.18
C GLY A 54 -4.80 -29.75 14.88
N GLY A 55 -5.87 -29.85 14.12
CA GLY A 55 -7.17 -30.30 14.56
C GLY A 55 -7.63 -31.40 13.64
N ASP A 56 -7.82 -32.61 14.19
CA ASP A 56 -8.39 -33.82 13.57
C ASP A 56 -7.80 -34.24 12.22
N GLY A 57 -6.98 -35.26 12.23
CA GLY A 57 -6.30 -35.95 11.13
C GLY A 57 -7.10 -36.29 9.85
N ARG A 58 -7.95 -35.40 9.38
CA ARG A 58 -8.58 -35.45 8.07
C ARG A 58 -7.96 -34.33 7.21
N SER A 59 -7.07 -34.74 6.31
CA SER A 59 -6.69 -33.87 5.19
C SER A 59 -7.97 -33.31 4.55
N PRO A 60 -8.05 -31.98 4.27
CA PRO A 60 -9.14 -31.43 3.51
C PRO A 60 -9.29 -32.21 2.21
N SER A 61 -10.51 -32.64 1.87
CA SER A 61 -10.75 -33.37 0.64
C SER A 61 -10.31 -32.52 -0.55
N SER A 62 -9.77 -33.16 -1.60
CA SER A 62 -9.41 -32.49 -2.87
C SER A 62 -10.54 -31.64 -3.44
N GLN A 63 -11.76 -31.90 -3.03
CA GLN A 63 -12.97 -31.15 -3.39
C GLN A 63 -13.05 -29.77 -2.75
N SER A 64 -12.51 -29.58 -1.52
CA SER A 64 -12.47 -28.24 -0.88
C SER A 64 -11.46 -27.30 -1.53
N TYR A 65 -10.44 -27.82 -2.20
CA TYR A 65 -9.48 -27.05 -2.98
C TYR A 65 -9.97 -26.79 -4.41
N ALA A 66 -10.76 -27.70 -4.98
CA ALA A 66 -11.38 -27.53 -6.30
C ALA A 66 -12.45 -26.41 -6.30
N ASP A 67 -13.18 -26.24 -5.19
CA ASP A 67 -14.13 -25.12 -5.01
C ASP A 67 -13.43 -23.75 -4.87
N ALA A 68 -12.13 -23.73 -4.58
CA ALA A 68 -11.32 -22.52 -4.55
C ALA A 68 -10.78 -22.10 -5.93
N ALA A 69 -10.85 -22.96 -6.93
CA ALA A 69 -10.49 -22.70 -8.33
C ALA A 69 -11.61 -21.99 -9.12
N LEU A 70 -12.36 -21.11 -8.44
CA LEU A 70 -13.34 -20.24 -9.10
C LEU A 70 -12.63 -19.33 -10.11
N GLU A 71 -13.29 -19.10 -11.24
CA GLU A 71 -12.75 -18.33 -12.36
C GLU A 71 -12.24 -16.95 -11.94
N ARG A 72 -10.95 -16.88 -11.74
CA ARG A 72 -10.26 -15.64 -11.44
C ARG A 72 -9.46 -15.25 -12.67
N SER A 73 -9.65 -14.04 -13.14
CA SER A 73 -8.93 -13.51 -14.28
C SER A 73 -8.33 -12.15 -13.95
N GLY A 74 -7.41 -11.69 -14.76
CA GLY A 74 -6.86 -10.38 -14.60
C GLY A 74 -5.45 -10.26 -15.13
N GLY A 75 -4.80 -9.18 -14.77
CA GLY A 75 -3.41 -8.91 -15.15
C GLY A 75 -2.88 -7.70 -14.40
N GLY A 76 -1.65 -7.40 -14.65
CA GLY A 76 -0.99 -6.25 -14.06
C GLY A 76 0.36 -5.98 -14.67
N ILE A 77 0.94 -4.89 -14.21
CA ILE A 77 2.28 -4.45 -14.55
C ILE A 77 2.98 -4.16 -13.22
N THR A 78 3.98 -4.95 -12.90
CA THR A 78 4.82 -4.73 -11.72
C THR A 78 6.13 -4.11 -12.16
N CYS A 79 6.38 -2.87 -11.73
CA CYS A 79 7.68 -2.22 -11.93
C CYS A 79 8.44 -2.28 -10.60
N ILE A 80 9.60 -2.91 -10.58
CA ILE A 80 10.40 -3.11 -9.37
C ILE A 80 11.82 -2.62 -9.56
N ILE A 81 12.35 -1.92 -8.55
CA ILE A 81 13.75 -1.59 -8.44
C ILE A 81 14.35 -2.31 -7.24
N GLU A 82 15.49 -2.96 -7.42
CA GLU A 82 16.29 -3.58 -6.38
C GLU A 82 17.72 -3.11 -6.50
N GLU A 83 18.37 -2.85 -5.38
CA GLU A 83 19.76 -2.38 -5.32
C GLU A 83 20.01 -1.11 -6.14
N GLY A 84 19.03 -0.18 -6.20
CA GLY A 84 19.19 1.12 -6.82
C GLY A 84 20.15 2.04 -6.06
N GLY A 85 20.54 3.13 -6.69
CA GLY A 85 21.40 4.12 -6.09
C GLY A 85 20.77 4.80 -4.89
N LEU A 86 19.51 5.18 -5.03
CA LEU A 86 18.69 5.82 -4.02
C LEU A 86 17.75 4.82 -3.32
N PHE A 87 17.02 4.02 -4.10
CA PHE A 87 16.07 3.05 -3.59
C PHE A 87 16.73 1.67 -3.46
N GLU A 88 16.88 1.19 -2.24
CA GLU A 88 17.38 -0.16 -1.99
C GLU A 88 16.38 -1.21 -2.46
N ARG A 89 15.09 -0.92 -2.31
CA ARG A 89 13.99 -1.63 -2.93
C ARG A 89 12.80 -0.70 -3.11
N GLY A 90 12.08 -0.87 -4.20
CA GLY A 90 10.83 -0.18 -4.44
C GLY A 90 10.01 -0.88 -5.50
N GLY A 91 8.71 -0.72 -5.43
CA GLY A 91 7.81 -1.25 -6.42
C GLY A 91 6.65 -0.31 -6.69
N VAL A 92 6.25 -0.24 -7.96
CA VAL A 92 5.06 0.45 -8.43
C VAL A 92 4.24 -0.56 -9.22
N ASN A 93 3.14 -1.01 -8.66
CA ASN A 93 2.32 -2.07 -9.23
C ASN A 93 0.97 -1.54 -9.68
N PHE A 94 0.64 -1.75 -10.94
CA PHE A 94 -0.73 -1.68 -11.45
C PHE A 94 -1.30 -3.09 -11.49
N SER A 95 -2.53 -3.26 -11.01
CA SER A 95 -3.26 -4.53 -11.14
C SER A 95 -4.72 -4.27 -11.50
N ARG A 96 -5.27 -5.20 -12.29
CA ARG A 96 -6.69 -5.31 -12.60
C ARG A 96 -7.09 -6.76 -12.44
N VAL A 97 -7.83 -7.08 -11.41
CA VAL A 97 -8.19 -8.45 -11.05
C VAL A 97 -9.70 -8.61 -10.97
N ARG A 98 -10.18 -9.77 -11.38
CA ARG A 98 -11.58 -10.18 -11.36
C ARG A 98 -11.73 -11.50 -10.64
N GLY A 99 -12.88 -11.71 -10.05
CA GLY A 99 -13.24 -12.99 -9.47
C GLY A 99 -14.76 -13.11 -9.35
N ASP A 100 -15.25 -14.36 -9.38
CA ASP A 100 -16.67 -14.65 -9.30
C ASP A 100 -17.23 -14.49 -7.90
N ARG A 101 -16.36 -14.41 -6.90
CA ARG A 101 -16.76 -14.26 -5.51
C ARG A 101 -15.80 -13.33 -4.76
N LEU A 102 -16.38 -12.40 -4.01
CA LEU A 102 -15.66 -11.52 -3.09
C LEU A 102 -14.90 -12.34 -2.03
N PRO A 103 -13.60 -12.07 -1.83
CA PRO A 103 -12.86 -12.70 -0.74
C PRO A 103 -13.34 -12.19 0.63
N PRO A 104 -13.12 -12.97 1.72
CA PRO A 104 -13.58 -12.60 3.06
C PRO A 104 -13.07 -11.23 3.54
N SER A 105 -11.85 -10.85 3.20
CA SER A 105 -11.28 -9.54 3.55
C SER A 105 -12.03 -8.35 2.92
N ALA A 106 -12.66 -8.54 1.76
CA ALA A 106 -13.46 -7.52 1.09
C ALA A 106 -14.94 -7.52 1.53
N SER A 107 -15.50 -8.69 1.88
CA SER A 107 -16.88 -8.82 2.33
C SER A 107 -17.08 -8.60 3.83
N ALA A 108 -16.01 -8.56 4.64
CA ALA A 108 -16.11 -8.40 6.10
C ALA A 108 -16.83 -7.12 6.53
N ALA A 109 -16.64 -6.02 5.80
CA ALA A 109 -17.31 -4.74 6.05
C ALA A 109 -18.66 -4.60 5.32
N ARG A 110 -18.97 -5.53 4.39
CA ARG A 110 -20.15 -5.50 3.52
C ARG A 110 -20.69 -6.91 3.31
N PRO A 111 -21.26 -7.54 4.36
CA PRO A 111 -21.73 -8.93 4.30
C PRO A 111 -22.80 -9.15 3.23
N GLU A 112 -23.58 -8.12 2.91
CA GLU A 112 -24.61 -8.14 1.87
C GLU A 112 -24.06 -8.33 0.44
N LEU A 113 -22.78 -8.09 0.25
CA LEU A 113 -22.09 -8.31 -1.04
C LEU A 113 -21.42 -9.70 -1.13
N ALA A 114 -21.45 -10.48 -0.05
CA ALA A 114 -20.84 -11.79 -0.03
C ALA A 114 -21.39 -12.68 -1.16
N GLY A 115 -20.49 -13.38 -1.87
CA GLY A 115 -20.87 -14.25 -2.96
C GLY A 115 -21.03 -13.56 -4.32
N ARG A 116 -21.03 -12.23 -4.41
CA ARG A 116 -21.04 -11.50 -5.68
C ARG A 116 -19.66 -11.53 -6.34
N GLY A 117 -19.63 -11.56 -7.66
CA GLY A 117 -18.43 -11.33 -8.45
C GLY A 117 -17.86 -9.92 -8.22
N PHE A 118 -16.60 -9.72 -8.55
CA PHE A 118 -15.95 -8.43 -8.37
C PHE A 118 -14.92 -8.12 -9.45
N GLU A 119 -14.64 -6.85 -9.60
CA GLU A 119 -13.48 -6.33 -10.32
C GLU A 119 -12.80 -5.26 -9.46
N ALA A 120 -11.49 -5.38 -9.30
CA ALA A 120 -10.68 -4.41 -8.58
C ALA A 120 -9.50 -3.98 -9.45
N LEU A 121 -9.26 -2.68 -9.53
CA LEU A 121 -8.11 -2.13 -10.25
C LEU A 121 -7.49 -0.98 -9.47
N GLY A 122 -6.17 -0.85 -9.57
CA GLY A 122 -5.48 0.20 -8.84
C GLY A 122 -3.98 0.22 -9.06
N VAL A 123 -3.37 1.27 -8.52
CA VAL A 123 -1.93 1.44 -8.41
C VAL A 123 -1.54 1.42 -6.94
N SER A 124 -0.55 0.61 -6.61
CA SER A 124 0.07 0.57 -5.28
C SER A 124 1.57 0.70 -5.42
N LEU A 125 2.18 1.46 -4.53
CA LEU A 125 3.63 1.59 -4.47
C LEU A 125 4.15 1.62 -3.05
N VAL A 126 5.36 1.10 -2.88
CA VAL A 126 6.18 1.28 -1.67
C VAL A 126 7.62 1.50 -2.10
N LEU A 127 8.27 2.48 -1.47
CA LEU A 127 9.65 2.86 -1.75
C LEU A 127 10.46 2.78 -0.46
N HIS A 128 11.54 1.99 -0.47
CA HIS A 128 12.46 1.82 0.65
C HIS A 128 13.83 2.42 0.28
N PRO A 129 14.10 3.69 0.63
CA PRO A 129 15.38 4.32 0.35
C PRO A 129 16.52 3.67 1.12
N ARG A 130 17.72 3.68 0.52
CA ARG A 130 18.95 3.20 1.15
C ARG A 130 19.37 4.08 2.34
N ASN A 131 19.30 5.41 2.16
CA ASN A 131 19.67 6.36 3.20
C ASN A 131 18.63 6.35 4.34
N PRO A 132 19.04 6.11 5.60
CA PRO A 132 18.13 6.08 6.76
C PRO A 132 17.40 7.40 7.03
N TYR A 133 17.90 8.51 6.54
CA TYR A 133 17.26 9.81 6.67
C TYR A 133 16.17 10.06 5.63
N CYS A 134 16.13 9.26 4.56
CA CYS A 134 15.01 9.23 3.62
C CYS A 134 13.92 8.32 4.15
N PRO A 135 12.68 8.80 4.30
CA PRO A 135 11.58 7.97 4.77
C PRO A 135 11.12 6.95 3.72
N THR A 136 10.59 5.83 4.16
CA THR A 136 9.73 4.97 3.33
C THR A 136 8.44 5.71 3.03
N ALA A 137 7.95 5.59 1.81
CA ALA A 137 6.64 6.11 1.40
C ALA A 137 5.80 5.01 0.78
N HIS A 138 4.51 5.07 1.03
CA HIS A 138 3.48 4.22 0.45
C HIS A 138 2.40 5.10 -0.18
N MET A 139 1.86 4.67 -1.31
CA MET A 139 0.65 5.22 -1.91
C MET A 139 -0.16 4.09 -2.52
N ASN A 140 -1.47 4.19 -2.40
CA ASN A 140 -2.42 3.34 -3.09
C ASN A 140 -3.60 4.17 -3.58
N VAL A 141 -4.04 3.94 -4.81
CA VAL A 141 -5.32 4.44 -5.35
C VAL A 141 -5.99 3.30 -6.09
N ARG A 142 -7.29 3.07 -5.80
CA ARG A 142 -8.00 1.90 -6.33
C ARG A 142 -9.47 2.18 -6.57
N LEU A 143 -10.06 1.43 -7.50
CA LEU A 143 -11.48 1.26 -7.70
C LEU A 143 -11.84 -0.20 -7.45
N PHE A 144 -12.94 -0.41 -6.76
CA PHE A 144 -13.57 -1.70 -6.57
C PHE A 144 -15.00 -1.65 -7.10
N THR A 145 -15.45 -2.70 -7.79
CA THR A 145 -16.84 -2.83 -8.23
C THR A 145 -17.30 -4.27 -8.13
N THR A 146 -18.58 -4.46 -7.81
CA THR A 146 -19.22 -5.79 -7.84
C THR A 146 -19.81 -6.07 -9.20
N GLY A 147 -19.93 -7.36 -9.54
CA GLY A 147 -20.69 -7.82 -10.69
C GLY A 147 -22.21 -7.80 -10.43
N GLY A 148 -22.99 -8.11 -11.50
CA GLY A 148 -24.45 -8.21 -11.48
C GLY A 148 -25.15 -7.00 -12.11
N ASP A 149 -26.48 -7.04 -12.14
CA ASP A 149 -27.32 -6.03 -12.80
C ASP A 149 -27.33 -4.67 -12.08
N ASP A 150 -27.06 -4.69 -10.78
CA ASP A 150 -26.91 -3.49 -9.94
C ASP A 150 -25.51 -3.48 -9.28
N PRO A 151 -24.48 -3.03 -10.01
CA PRO A 151 -23.11 -3.02 -9.51
C PRO A 151 -22.92 -1.96 -8.43
N VAL A 152 -22.38 -2.39 -7.28
CA VAL A 152 -21.89 -1.48 -6.23
C VAL A 152 -20.42 -1.19 -6.49
N TRP A 153 -20.03 0.06 -6.41
CA TRP A 153 -18.65 0.48 -6.61
C TRP A 153 -18.20 1.43 -5.51
N TRP A 154 -16.91 1.48 -5.29
CA TRP A 154 -16.27 2.51 -4.43
C TRP A 154 -14.81 2.69 -4.80
N PHE A 155 -14.33 3.89 -4.56
CA PHE A 155 -12.91 4.17 -4.59
C PHE A 155 -12.32 4.08 -3.19
N GLY A 156 -11.03 3.78 -3.14
CA GLY A 156 -10.22 3.85 -1.95
C GLY A 156 -8.81 4.31 -2.30
N GLY A 157 -8.08 4.77 -1.31
CA GLY A 157 -6.72 5.21 -1.51
C GLY A 157 -6.10 5.86 -0.30
N GLY A 158 -4.95 6.44 -0.55
CA GLY A 158 -4.19 7.18 0.43
C GLY A 158 -2.69 7.14 0.15
N MET A 159 -1.96 7.91 0.92
CA MET A 159 -0.50 7.87 0.98
C MET A 159 -0.03 8.20 2.38
N ASP A 160 1.05 7.56 2.81
CA ASP A 160 1.63 7.76 4.13
C ASP A 160 3.15 7.70 4.13
N LEU A 161 3.75 8.36 5.11
CA LEU A 161 5.18 8.54 5.26
C LEU A 161 5.68 7.83 6.52
N THR A 162 6.70 7.00 6.38
CA THR A 162 7.32 6.23 7.47
C THR A 162 8.80 6.62 7.62
N PRO A 163 9.13 7.62 8.42
CA PRO A 163 10.50 7.98 8.70
C PRO A 163 11.17 7.03 9.69
N TYR A 164 12.48 6.92 9.60
CA TYR A 164 13.36 6.28 10.59
C TYR A 164 14.00 7.34 11.50
N TYR A 165 14.29 8.49 10.95
CA TYR A 165 14.66 9.71 11.65
C TYR A 165 13.68 10.80 11.27
N GLY A 166 13.09 11.44 12.26
CA GLY A 166 12.02 12.41 12.05
C GLY A 166 12.53 13.81 11.76
N PHE A 167 11.93 14.44 10.74
CA PHE A 167 12.12 15.86 10.43
C PHE A 167 10.73 16.50 10.33
N GLU A 168 10.49 17.51 11.17
CA GLU A 168 9.17 18.15 11.25
C GLU A 168 8.77 18.81 9.91
N GLU A 169 9.73 19.42 9.23
CA GLU A 169 9.50 20.05 7.93
C GLU A 169 9.04 19.04 6.86
N ASP A 170 9.53 17.79 6.92
CA ASP A 170 9.13 16.73 5.97
C ASP A 170 7.71 16.25 6.26
N ALA A 171 7.38 16.02 7.53
CA ALA A 171 6.03 15.67 7.92
C ALA A 171 5.02 16.78 7.54
N ARG A 172 5.37 18.04 7.83
CA ARG A 172 4.54 19.21 7.45
C ARG A 172 4.38 19.34 5.94
N HIS A 173 5.46 19.17 5.17
CA HIS A 173 5.40 19.22 3.72
C HIS A 173 4.48 18.14 3.17
N PHE A 174 4.64 16.90 3.61
CA PHE A 174 3.84 15.76 3.18
C PHE A 174 2.35 16.00 3.46
N HIS A 175 2.01 16.40 4.69
CA HIS A 175 0.61 16.67 5.07
C HIS A 175 0.00 17.87 4.35
N ARG A 176 0.77 18.93 4.09
CA ARG A 176 0.30 20.08 3.28
C ARG A 176 -0.02 19.67 1.85
N THR A 177 0.80 18.82 1.25
CA THR A 177 0.54 18.30 -0.10
C THR A 177 -0.70 17.41 -0.11
N CYS A 178 -0.85 16.51 0.89
CA CYS A 178 -2.07 15.73 1.07
C CYS A 178 -3.31 16.61 1.19
N LYS A 179 -3.22 17.67 2.00
CA LYS A 179 -4.33 18.63 2.18
C LYS A 179 -4.66 19.36 0.88
N ALA A 180 -3.68 19.88 0.18
CA ALA A 180 -3.88 20.58 -1.07
C ALA A 180 -4.55 19.71 -2.15
N ALA A 181 -4.24 18.40 -2.17
CA ALA A 181 -4.89 17.46 -3.08
C ALA A 181 -6.37 17.24 -2.75
N LEU A 182 -6.79 17.43 -1.51
CA LEU A 182 -8.16 17.17 -1.04
C LEU A 182 -9.03 18.43 -0.96
N ASP A 183 -8.44 19.61 -0.72
CA ASP A 183 -9.15 20.88 -0.53
C ASP A 183 -10.19 21.22 -1.63
N PRO A 184 -9.95 20.91 -2.94
CA PRO A 184 -10.95 21.14 -3.98
C PRO A 184 -12.24 20.32 -3.81
N TYR A 185 -12.20 19.26 -3.03
CA TYR A 185 -13.31 18.32 -2.83
C TYR A 185 -14.04 18.48 -1.48
N GLY A 186 -13.40 19.11 -0.49
CA GLY A 186 -13.99 19.42 0.81
C GLY A 186 -12.91 19.75 1.84
N ALA A 187 -13.06 20.89 2.52
CA ALA A 187 -12.07 21.40 3.48
C ALA A 187 -11.86 20.46 4.69
N GLU A 188 -12.88 19.66 5.03
CA GLU A 188 -12.87 18.69 6.15
C GLU A 188 -12.18 17.36 5.81
N LEU A 189 -11.95 17.07 4.50
CA LEU A 189 -11.51 15.76 4.05
C LEU A 189 -10.11 15.42 4.56
N HIS A 190 -9.20 16.38 4.62
CA HIS A 190 -7.85 16.12 5.12
C HIS A 190 -7.88 15.66 6.58
N ALA A 191 -8.56 16.38 7.47
CA ALA A 191 -8.67 15.99 8.88
C ALA A 191 -9.33 14.63 9.06
N ARG A 192 -10.40 14.35 8.30
CA ARG A 192 -11.11 13.08 8.30
C ARG A 192 -10.22 11.92 7.85
N TYR A 193 -9.53 12.06 6.72
CA TYR A 193 -8.71 11.00 6.14
C TYR A 193 -7.38 10.84 6.86
N LYS A 194 -6.83 11.91 7.44
CA LYS A 194 -5.68 11.85 8.34
C LYS A 194 -6.00 11.04 9.60
N ALA A 195 -7.10 11.34 10.25
CA ALA A 195 -7.52 10.57 11.43
C ALA A 195 -7.82 9.09 11.09
N TRP A 196 -8.29 8.79 9.87
CA TRP A 196 -8.47 7.42 9.42
C TRP A 196 -7.12 6.74 9.15
N CYS A 197 -6.18 7.44 8.52
CA CYS A 197 -4.81 6.98 8.29
C CYS A 197 -4.12 6.59 9.61
N ASP A 198 -4.19 7.44 10.63
CA ASP A 198 -3.59 7.19 11.95
C ASP A 198 -4.15 5.91 12.60
N ARG A 199 -5.46 5.70 12.51
CA ARG A 199 -6.10 4.48 13.05
C ARG A 199 -5.76 3.24 12.23
N TYR A 200 -5.66 3.37 10.91
CA TYR A 200 -5.41 2.24 10.02
C TYR A 200 -3.96 1.75 10.14
N PHE A 201 -2.99 2.65 10.06
CA PHE A 201 -1.56 2.33 10.10
C PHE A 201 -1.01 2.28 11.54
N PHE A 202 -1.74 1.64 12.43
CA PHE A 202 -1.37 1.48 13.83
C PHE A 202 -1.05 0.02 14.17
N LEU A 203 0.14 -0.23 14.72
CA LEU A 203 0.58 -1.54 15.18
C LEU A 203 0.03 -1.80 16.58
N LYS A 204 -1.11 -2.48 16.66
CA LYS A 204 -1.84 -2.70 17.93
C LYS A 204 -0.99 -3.43 18.98
N HIS A 205 -0.23 -4.46 18.57
CA HIS A 205 0.62 -5.26 19.46
C HIS A 205 1.88 -4.52 19.92
N ARG A 206 2.21 -3.39 19.30
CA ARG A 206 3.33 -2.51 19.68
C ARG A 206 2.87 -1.23 20.37
N ASN A 207 1.58 -0.92 20.26
CA ASN A 207 1.00 0.34 20.68
C ASN A 207 1.71 1.56 20.06
N GLU A 208 2.01 1.49 18.75
CA GLU A 208 2.71 2.57 18.04
C GLU A 208 2.19 2.76 16.62
N PRO A 209 2.20 3.98 16.06
CA PRO A 209 1.96 4.23 14.65
C PRO A 209 3.06 3.66 13.77
N ARG A 210 2.74 3.29 12.52
CA ARG A 210 3.73 2.88 11.53
C ARG A 210 4.70 4.01 11.18
N GLY A 211 4.19 5.24 11.06
CA GLY A 211 4.93 6.44 10.69
C GLY A 211 4.23 7.71 11.13
N VAL A 212 4.50 8.82 10.44
CA VAL A 212 3.87 10.13 10.72
C VAL A 212 2.49 10.28 10.08
N GLY A 213 1.99 9.22 9.43
CA GLY A 213 0.71 9.21 8.77
C GLY A 213 0.72 9.88 7.39
N GLY A 214 -0.38 10.43 7.04
CA GLY A 214 -0.73 11.01 5.76
C GLY A 214 -2.25 11.01 5.63
N ILE A 215 -2.78 10.40 4.57
CA ILE A 215 -4.22 10.26 4.34
C ILE A 215 -4.56 8.81 3.98
N PHE A 216 -5.72 8.37 4.43
CA PHE A 216 -6.30 7.10 4.04
C PHE A 216 -7.82 7.25 3.93
N PHE A 217 -8.38 6.75 2.85
CA PHE A 217 -9.82 6.69 2.63
C PHE A 217 -10.21 5.38 1.95
N ASP A 218 -11.42 4.95 2.25
CA ASP A 218 -12.06 3.79 1.65
C ASP A 218 -13.56 4.07 1.53
N ASP A 219 -14.29 3.21 0.82
CA ASP A 219 -15.73 3.34 0.66
C ASP A 219 -16.19 4.68 0.03
N LEU A 220 -15.30 5.37 -0.72
CA LEU A 220 -15.64 6.62 -1.38
C LEU A 220 -16.59 6.33 -2.54
N ASN A 221 -17.85 6.69 -2.35
CA ASN A 221 -18.92 6.52 -3.30
C ASN A 221 -19.90 7.68 -3.18
N GLU A 222 -20.30 8.26 -4.29
CA GLU A 222 -21.37 9.26 -4.39
C GLU A 222 -22.36 8.80 -5.47
N ALA A 223 -23.64 9.06 -5.27
CA ALA A 223 -24.69 8.56 -6.14
C ALA A 223 -24.64 9.17 -7.56
N GLY A 224 -24.95 8.34 -8.55
CA GLY A 224 -25.07 8.75 -9.95
C GLY A 224 -23.74 8.91 -10.68
N GLU A 225 -23.82 9.22 -11.97
CA GLU A 225 -22.65 9.38 -12.84
C GLU A 225 -21.77 10.57 -12.42
N ALA A 226 -22.37 11.70 -12.09
CA ALA A 226 -21.65 12.88 -11.59
C ALA A 226 -20.90 12.58 -10.29
N GLY A 227 -21.48 11.76 -9.39
CA GLY A 227 -20.85 11.29 -8.18
C GLY A 227 -19.64 10.42 -8.47
N PHE A 228 -19.74 9.49 -9.42
CA PHE A 228 -18.60 8.68 -9.87
C PHE A 228 -17.45 9.54 -10.36
N GLU A 229 -17.72 10.49 -11.24
CA GLU A 229 -16.69 11.37 -11.81
C GLU A 229 -16.04 12.28 -10.74
N ARG A 230 -16.81 12.76 -9.76
CA ARG A 230 -16.29 13.51 -8.62
C ARG A 230 -15.35 12.67 -7.74
N CYS A 231 -15.76 11.45 -7.40
CA CYS A 231 -14.94 10.50 -6.65
C CYS A 231 -13.67 10.15 -7.42
N PHE A 232 -13.78 9.90 -8.72
CA PHE A 232 -12.63 9.63 -9.57
C PHE A 232 -11.67 10.82 -9.67
N ALA A 233 -12.21 12.05 -9.78
CA ALA A 233 -11.40 13.26 -9.78
C ALA A 233 -10.61 13.44 -8.49
N LEU A 234 -11.20 13.17 -7.31
CA LEU A 234 -10.51 13.16 -6.02
C LEU A 234 -9.36 12.14 -6.02
N VAL A 235 -9.61 10.93 -6.48
CA VAL A 235 -8.60 9.85 -6.55
C VAL A 235 -7.45 10.25 -7.47
N ARG A 236 -7.74 10.88 -8.60
CA ARG A 236 -6.71 11.42 -9.50
C ARG A 236 -5.87 12.49 -8.82
N SER A 237 -6.50 13.43 -8.13
CA SER A 237 -5.80 14.49 -7.39
C SER A 237 -4.84 13.92 -6.36
N VAL A 238 -5.25 12.89 -5.61
CA VAL A 238 -4.38 12.20 -4.64
C VAL A 238 -3.24 11.47 -5.34
N GLY A 239 -3.51 10.69 -6.39
CA GLY A 239 -2.48 9.96 -7.13
C GLY A 239 -1.43 10.88 -7.76
N ASP A 240 -1.88 11.95 -8.42
CA ASP A 240 -1.01 12.91 -9.10
C ASP A 240 -0.15 13.71 -8.12
N SER A 241 -0.60 13.93 -6.88
CA SER A 241 0.15 14.68 -5.86
C SER A 241 1.29 13.90 -5.20
N PHE A 242 1.42 12.59 -5.43
CA PHE A 242 2.41 11.75 -4.74
C PHE A 242 3.86 12.20 -4.98
N LEU A 243 4.22 12.49 -6.22
CA LEU A 243 5.58 12.93 -6.55
C LEU A 243 5.92 14.26 -5.88
N ASP A 244 5.00 15.20 -5.84
CA ASP A 244 5.17 16.50 -5.18
C ASP A 244 5.25 16.34 -3.66
N ALA A 245 4.57 15.35 -3.08
CA ALA A 245 4.65 15.05 -1.66
C ALA A 245 6.00 14.41 -1.27
N TYR A 246 6.57 13.54 -2.12
CA TYR A 246 7.68 12.70 -1.74
C TYR A 246 9.04 13.15 -2.26
N LEU A 247 9.16 13.52 -3.55
CA LEU A 247 10.46 13.83 -4.14
C LEU A 247 11.20 15.02 -3.49
N PRO A 248 10.55 16.10 -3.05
CA PRO A 248 11.24 17.17 -2.32
C PRO A 248 11.84 16.71 -0.98
N ILE A 249 11.21 15.74 -0.30
CA ILE A 249 11.75 15.14 0.93
C ILE A 249 13.01 14.34 0.61
N VAL A 250 12.93 13.48 -0.40
CA VAL A 250 14.09 12.70 -0.86
C VAL A 250 15.24 13.61 -1.25
N ALA A 251 14.99 14.66 -2.01
CA ALA A 251 16.02 15.62 -2.45
C ALA A 251 16.75 16.29 -1.26
N ARG A 252 16.04 16.55 -0.16
CA ARG A 252 16.65 17.11 1.06
C ARG A 252 17.46 16.10 1.86
N ARG A 253 17.13 14.81 1.79
CA ARG A 253 17.65 13.79 2.74
C ARG A 253 18.64 12.81 2.13
N ARG A 254 18.62 12.61 0.81
CA ARG A 254 19.41 11.58 0.12
C ARG A 254 20.93 11.67 0.34
N ASP A 255 21.45 12.87 0.53
CA ASP A 255 22.89 13.12 0.64
C ASP A 255 23.36 13.33 2.09
N ILE A 256 22.48 13.17 3.09
CA ILE A 256 22.86 13.25 4.49
C ILE A 256 23.79 12.06 4.82
N PRO A 257 25.01 12.31 5.35
CA PRO A 257 25.90 11.24 5.74
C PRO A 257 25.30 10.38 6.86
N TYR A 258 25.51 9.07 6.79
CA TYR A 258 25.07 8.12 7.80
C TYR A 258 26.12 7.01 8.01
N ALA A 259 26.03 6.34 9.16
CA ALA A 259 26.90 5.25 9.53
C ALA A 259 26.10 3.95 9.81
N GLU A 260 26.78 2.94 10.32
CA GLU A 260 26.18 1.65 10.65
C GLU A 260 25.06 1.78 11.70
N ARG A 261 25.17 2.69 12.65
CA ARG A 261 24.14 2.95 13.67
C ARG A 261 22.79 3.29 13.04
N GLU A 262 22.80 4.23 12.09
CA GLU A 262 21.58 4.67 11.41
C GLU A 262 20.99 3.56 10.54
N ARG A 263 21.84 2.79 9.86
CA ARG A 263 21.42 1.64 9.06
C ARG A 263 20.81 0.53 9.92
N ASP A 264 21.40 0.27 11.06
CA ASP A 264 20.93 -0.73 12.00
C ASP A 264 19.55 -0.36 12.57
N PHE A 265 19.38 0.90 12.95
CA PHE A 265 18.09 1.40 13.40
C PHE A 265 17.04 1.37 12.29
N GLN A 266 17.39 1.76 11.06
CA GLN A 266 16.51 1.63 9.90
C GLN A 266 16.03 0.19 9.71
N ALA A 267 16.95 -0.79 9.76
CA ALA A 267 16.60 -2.20 9.61
C ALA A 267 15.62 -2.67 10.70
N GLN A 268 15.79 -2.20 11.94
CA GLN A 268 14.88 -2.48 13.04
C GLN A 268 13.50 -1.84 12.83
N ARG A 269 13.44 -0.59 12.38
CA ARG A 269 12.17 0.07 12.08
C ARG A 269 11.46 -0.56 10.90
N ARG A 270 12.21 -1.04 9.91
CA ARG A 270 11.67 -1.83 8.79
C ARG A 270 11.03 -3.14 9.26
N GLY A 271 11.50 -3.74 10.36
CA GLY A 271 10.81 -4.86 11.01
C GLY A 271 9.38 -4.50 11.44
N ARG A 272 9.15 -3.29 11.98
CA ARG A 272 7.80 -2.78 12.32
C ARG A 272 6.93 -2.61 11.07
N TYR A 273 7.51 -2.14 9.99
CA TYR A 273 6.83 -2.03 8.69
C TYR A 273 6.34 -3.40 8.19
N VAL A 274 7.20 -4.42 8.26
CA VAL A 274 6.86 -5.80 7.88
C VAL A 274 5.77 -6.37 8.79
N GLU A 275 5.87 -6.15 10.12
CA GLU A 275 4.83 -6.59 11.07
C GLU A 275 3.45 -6.02 10.67
N PHE A 276 3.37 -4.74 10.31
CA PHE A 276 2.11 -4.15 9.88
C PHE A 276 1.60 -4.81 8.59
N ASN A 277 2.44 -4.89 7.57
CA ASN A 277 2.02 -5.37 6.24
C ASN A 277 1.56 -6.84 6.28
N LEU A 278 2.23 -7.69 7.04
CA LEU A 278 1.88 -9.11 7.10
C LEU A 278 0.72 -9.42 8.05
N VAL A 279 0.54 -8.63 9.12
CA VAL A 279 -0.45 -8.95 10.17
C VAL A 279 -1.74 -8.13 10.02
N TYR A 280 -1.66 -6.88 9.58
CA TYR A 280 -2.80 -5.97 9.64
C TYR A 280 -3.22 -5.38 8.30
N ASP A 281 -2.36 -5.41 7.27
CA ASP A 281 -2.69 -4.75 6.00
C ASP A 281 -3.76 -5.52 5.23
N ARG A 282 -4.93 -4.89 5.10
CA ARG A 282 -6.07 -5.48 4.36
C ARG A 282 -5.75 -5.68 2.88
N GLY A 283 -4.90 -4.82 2.30
CA GLY A 283 -4.47 -4.92 0.90
C GLY A 283 -3.61 -6.18 0.67
N THR A 284 -2.65 -6.43 1.55
CA THR A 284 -1.84 -7.66 1.53
C THR A 284 -2.71 -8.90 1.70
N LEU A 285 -3.61 -8.89 2.71
CA LEU A 285 -4.54 -10.01 2.95
C LEU A 285 -5.47 -10.26 1.76
N PHE A 286 -6.05 -9.20 1.19
CA PHE A 286 -6.88 -9.29 -0.01
C PHE A 286 -6.10 -9.91 -1.18
N GLY A 287 -4.90 -9.41 -1.43
CA GLY A 287 -4.05 -9.91 -2.51
C GLY A 287 -3.75 -11.42 -2.37
N LEU A 288 -3.35 -11.85 -1.18
CA LEU A 288 -3.07 -13.26 -0.90
C LEU A 288 -4.33 -14.14 -0.98
N GLN A 289 -5.46 -13.69 -0.39
CA GLN A 289 -6.74 -14.41 -0.42
C GLN A 289 -7.36 -14.47 -1.81
N SER A 290 -7.17 -13.44 -2.63
CA SER A 290 -7.63 -13.43 -4.02
C SER A 290 -6.72 -14.22 -4.96
N GLY A 291 -5.65 -14.89 -4.44
CA GLY A 291 -4.65 -15.59 -5.24
C GLY A 291 -3.86 -14.63 -6.14
N GLY A 292 -3.60 -13.43 -5.65
CA GLY A 292 -2.76 -12.45 -6.34
C GLY A 292 -1.33 -12.94 -6.48
N ARG A 293 -0.57 -12.34 -7.41
CA ARG A 293 0.85 -12.67 -7.62
C ARG A 293 1.66 -12.31 -6.39
N SER A 294 2.19 -13.30 -5.68
CA SER A 294 2.91 -13.12 -4.41
C SER A 294 4.09 -12.15 -4.54
N GLU A 295 4.86 -12.23 -5.62
CA GLU A 295 5.98 -11.33 -5.89
C GLU A 295 5.54 -9.87 -6.00
N ALA A 296 4.41 -9.62 -6.67
CA ALA A 296 3.83 -8.27 -6.81
C ALA A 296 3.25 -7.74 -5.47
N ILE A 297 2.79 -8.62 -4.59
CA ILE A 297 2.29 -8.26 -3.25
C ILE A 297 3.47 -7.99 -2.32
N LEU A 298 4.44 -8.91 -2.27
CA LEU A 298 5.58 -8.86 -1.35
C LEU A 298 6.69 -7.88 -1.79
N MET A 299 6.58 -7.28 -2.98
CA MET A 299 7.45 -6.17 -3.38
C MET A 299 7.39 -4.98 -2.42
N SER A 300 6.28 -4.87 -1.66
CA SER A 300 6.08 -3.83 -0.64
C SER A 300 6.98 -3.97 0.58
N LEU A 301 7.63 -5.12 0.76
CA LEU A 301 8.48 -5.37 1.92
C LEU A 301 9.91 -4.88 1.68
N PRO A 302 10.57 -4.33 2.71
CA PRO A 302 11.97 -3.93 2.62
C PRO A 302 12.90 -5.15 2.45
N PRO A 303 14.08 -5.00 1.80
CA PRO A 303 14.97 -6.13 1.53
C PRO A 303 15.69 -6.65 2.77
N LEU A 304 15.90 -5.79 3.78
CA LEU A 304 16.59 -6.11 5.03
C LEU A 304 15.80 -5.58 6.21
N VAL A 305 15.65 -6.42 7.22
CA VAL A 305 14.97 -6.11 8.48
C VAL A 305 15.75 -6.70 9.67
N LYS A 306 15.54 -6.13 10.84
CA LYS A 306 16.05 -6.68 12.11
C LYS A 306 14.97 -6.68 13.18
N TRP A 307 14.95 -7.70 14.00
CA TRP A 307 14.21 -7.73 15.24
C TRP A 307 15.19 -7.94 16.40
N ARG A 308 15.23 -6.98 17.32
CA ARG A 308 15.99 -7.11 18.56
C ARG A 308 15.06 -7.36 19.72
N TYR A 309 15.43 -8.27 20.58
CA TYR A 309 14.67 -8.58 21.79
C TYR A 309 14.73 -7.42 22.77
N ASP A 310 13.57 -6.91 23.22
CA ASP A 310 13.40 -5.80 24.19
C ASP A 310 14.29 -4.58 23.94
N TRP A 311 14.53 -4.26 22.67
CA TRP A 311 15.36 -3.10 22.34
C TRP A 311 14.63 -1.79 22.65
N ARG A 312 15.37 -0.85 23.24
CA ARG A 312 14.93 0.50 23.51
C ARG A 312 15.96 1.50 23.01
N PRO A 313 15.53 2.67 22.52
CA PRO A 313 16.47 3.71 22.13
C PRO A 313 17.22 4.24 23.36
N GLU A 314 18.43 4.72 23.12
CA GLU A 314 19.22 5.42 24.13
C GLU A 314 18.54 6.76 24.46
N ALA A 315 18.46 7.09 25.75
CA ALA A 315 17.84 8.35 26.20
C ALA A 315 18.54 9.57 25.60
N GLY A 316 17.77 10.52 25.08
CA GLY A 316 18.25 11.73 24.40
C GLY A 316 18.73 11.50 22.96
N SER A 317 18.67 10.27 22.45
CA SER A 317 19.10 9.96 21.08
C SER A 317 18.08 10.42 20.02
N ALA A 318 18.54 10.51 18.77
CA ALA A 318 17.66 10.78 17.63
C ALA A 318 16.65 9.64 17.39
N GLU A 319 17.01 8.42 17.76
CA GLU A 319 16.14 7.25 17.74
C GLU A 319 15.01 7.39 18.77
N GLU A 320 15.29 7.86 20.00
CA GLU A 320 14.25 8.13 21.00
C GLU A 320 13.32 9.25 20.54
N LYS A 321 13.87 10.30 19.93
CA LYS A 321 13.10 11.41 19.38
C LYS A 321 12.07 10.93 18.37
N LEU A 322 12.36 9.91 17.55
CA LEU A 322 11.38 9.34 16.64
C LEU A 322 10.13 8.87 17.41
N TYR A 323 10.31 8.14 18.53
CA TYR A 323 9.18 7.60 19.29
C TYR A 323 8.41 8.66 20.07
N THR A 324 9.11 9.65 20.62
CA THR A 324 8.50 10.64 21.50
C THR A 324 7.87 11.83 20.78
N GLU A 325 8.33 12.14 19.56
CA GLU A 325 7.86 13.32 18.82
C GLU A 325 7.17 13.01 17.50
N PHE A 326 7.49 11.87 16.85
CA PHE A 326 7.00 11.56 15.50
C PHE A 326 6.03 10.37 15.46
N LEU A 327 6.26 9.34 16.24
CA LEU A 327 5.35 8.19 16.32
C LEU A 327 4.24 8.40 17.36
N ILE A 328 3.69 9.58 17.33
CA ILE A 328 2.54 9.99 18.14
C ILE A 328 1.47 10.60 17.25
N ALA A 329 0.22 10.43 17.62
CA ALA A 329 -0.87 11.10 16.91
C ALA A 329 -0.79 12.62 17.19
N ARG A 330 -0.48 13.39 16.15
CA ARG A 330 -0.46 14.87 16.24
C ARG A 330 -0.89 15.49 14.92
N ASP A 331 -1.36 16.71 15.01
CA ASP A 331 -1.63 17.54 13.86
C ASP A 331 -0.31 18.18 13.37
N TRP A 332 -0.01 18.01 12.09
CA TRP A 332 1.22 18.52 11.47
C TRP A 332 1.03 19.88 10.79
N ILE A 333 -0.25 20.28 10.51
CA ILE A 333 -0.58 21.52 9.76
C ILE A 333 -1.82 22.19 10.30
#